data_54c85817c19092b759856ac259716ab4
#
_entry.id   54c85817c19092b759856ac259716ab4
#
_cell.length_a   1.000
_cell.length_b   1.000
_cell.length_c   1.000
_cell.angle_alpha   90.00
_cell.angle_beta   90.00
_cell.angle_gamma   90.00
#
_symmetry.space_group_name_H-M   'P 1'
#
loop_
_entity.id
_entity.type
_entity.pdbx_description
1 polymer ?
#
loop_
_entity_poly.entity_id
_entity_poly.type
_entity_poly.pdbx_seq_one_letter_code
_entity_poly.pdbx_strand_id
1 'polypeptide(L)'
;MKTYNFCYETGSVHSIIDFSLFETEKNVLVQLFCGQGKAVLQEISDIILTQIPHAICIGTTTDGEIFGEAITTLRTVISISIFENTFIKTAYSNHEDSFQCGVNIASDLVSSNTKLLILFSDGTRMNAEEFLKGVESYDATIPICGGMAGDNGKFEQTYISSQKTLLGEGVVGISLNSDALHVATDYKFDWKPIGLKHTITKVTENRVYLIDGMKAAEFYDKYLGGNFSQTEFPLILEKYGVTMARAVIAKHNDGSLSYSGNFSEGDKVRIGFGDAESLMKDPIDVLENLHTINAETYYVFSCMARRRFMPFLIKLGIGSFSKTAATSGFFTYSEFYHQNGHNKLLNQTLTVVALSESSTNVSMPNTSNKEEVKKNTPYSKSIESLTHLIEQSARDYDEQSKRLEKQRRYSTLLASHKQFLRYTVHEMNTPLSVIMNNIELHEMEFGKSTYLENIEVAAKSIFSMYDDLSYLVKKDQINYVKRPIDLIDYIRSRIDFFAQVADKAKSMLIFQTDCEDAMIFFNETKLQRIIDNNLTNAIKYTFENEKIVISIYKDADSCHFCIASHSRKIQKPEKIFEEFYREEEAQDGFGLGLNLVKRICKEENVKITLHSDEAITSFSYQFKIEDA
;
A
#
# COMPACT_ATOMS: atom_id res chain seq x y z
N MET A 1 -10.24 27.86 -37.64
CA MET A 1 -11.43 28.15 -36.79
C MET A 1 -11.25 29.42 -35.98
N LYS A 2 -12.34 30.02 -35.47
CA LYS A 2 -12.28 31.23 -34.65
C LYS A 2 -13.33 31.19 -33.53
N THR A 3 -12.95 31.51 -32.30
CA THR A 3 -13.87 31.45 -31.16
C THR A 3 -13.98 32.81 -30.48
N TYR A 4 -15.21 33.17 -30.14
CA TYR A 4 -15.58 34.38 -29.42
C TYR A 4 -16.29 34.00 -28.12
N ASN A 5 -15.86 34.57 -27.02
CA ASN A 5 -16.44 34.32 -25.72
C ASN A 5 -17.08 35.60 -25.17
N PHE A 6 -18.26 35.46 -24.58
CA PHE A 6 -19.02 36.56 -23.98
C PHE A 6 -19.46 36.14 -22.58
N CYS A 7 -19.51 37.11 -21.66
CA CYS A 7 -19.98 36.88 -20.30
C CYS A 7 -21.24 37.72 -20.05
N TYR A 8 -22.35 37.03 -19.81
CA TYR A 8 -23.64 37.65 -19.53
C TYR A 8 -23.94 37.62 -18.03
N GLU A 9 -24.34 38.78 -17.50
CA GLU A 9 -24.73 38.95 -16.10
C GLU A 9 -26.23 39.30 -15.99
N THR A 10 -26.59 40.41 -16.57
CA THR A 10 -27.97 40.92 -16.60
C THR A 10 -28.15 41.83 -17.80
N GLY A 11 -29.40 42.11 -18.20
CA GLY A 11 -29.72 43.04 -19.27
C GLY A 11 -29.98 42.36 -20.62
N SER A 12 -29.63 43.01 -21.73
CA SER A 12 -29.85 42.46 -23.05
C SER A 12 -28.62 41.74 -23.61
N VAL A 13 -28.78 40.53 -24.10
CA VAL A 13 -27.75 39.76 -24.81
C VAL A 13 -27.23 40.52 -26.03
N HIS A 14 -28.12 41.30 -26.71
CA HIS A 14 -27.76 42.14 -27.86
C HIS A 14 -26.75 43.29 -27.51
N SER A 15 -26.64 43.63 -26.24
CA SER A 15 -25.67 44.65 -25.84
C SER A 15 -24.23 44.12 -25.72
N ILE A 16 -24.06 42.81 -25.67
CA ILE A 16 -22.73 42.16 -25.50
C ILE A 16 -22.33 41.38 -26.76
N ILE A 17 -23.28 40.98 -27.61
CA ILE A 17 -23.03 40.18 -28.82
C ILE A 17 -23.48 40.97 -30.05
N ASP A 18 -22.53 41.19 -30.96
CA ASP A 18 -22.85 41.63 -32.33
C ASP A 18 -23.15 40.39 -33.19
N PHE A 19 -24.42 40.10 -33.37
CA PHE A 19 -24.85 38.91 -34.10
C PHE A 19 -24.55 38.97 -35.61
N SER A 20 -24.32 40.16 -36.18
CA SER A 20 -24.00 40.30 -37.59
C SER A 20 -22.67 39.59 -37.98
N LEU A 21 -21.80 39.36 -37.02
CA LEU A 21 -20.55 38.63 -37.22
C LEU A 21 -20.75 37.14 -37.54
N PHE A 22 -21.94 36.59 -37.27
CA PHE A 22 -22.22 35.18 -37.39
C PHE A 22 -23.28 34.82 -38.45
N GLU A 23 -23.97 35.83 -39.02
CA GLU A 23 -25.09 35.62 -39.93
C GLU A 23 -24.70 34.84 -41.22
N THR A 24 -23.53 35.06 -41.74
CA THR A 24 -23.02 34.46 -42.99
C THR A 24 -22.20 33.20 -42.80
N GLU A 25 -21.89 32.86 -41.58
CA GLU A 25 -21.03 31.72 -41.25
C GLU A 25 -21.82 30.40 -41.28
N LYS A 26 -21.24 29.31 -41.82
CA LYS A 26 -22.00 28.07 -42.08
C LYS A 26 -21.97 27.09 -40.89
N ASN A 27 -20.85 26.96 -40.24
CA ASN A 27 -20.65 25.98 -39.18
C ASN A 27 -20.41 26.71 -37.86
N VAL A 28 -21.46 27.06 -37.16
CA VAL A 28 -21.42 27.83 -35.91
C VAL A 28 -21.84 26.93 -34.75
N LEU A 29 -20.92 26.74 -33.79
CA LEU A 29 -21.17 26.09 -32.52
C LEU A 29 -21.36 27.14 -31.43
N VAL A 30 -22.47 27.06 -30.70
CA VAL A 30 -22.67 27.83 -29.48
C VAL A 30 -22.71 26.91 -28.28
N GLN A 31 -21.87 27.18 -27.29
CA GLN A 31 -21.89 26.49 -26.00
C GLN A 31 -22.28 27.50 -24.91
N LEU A 32 -23.26 27.15 -24.09
CA LEU A 32 -23.79 27.97 -23.00
C LEU A 32 -23.41 27.33 -21.65
N PHE A 33 -22.61 28.04 -20.86
CA PHE A 33 -22.23 27.65 -19.51
C PHE A 33 -22.96 28.58 -18.53
N CYS A 34 -24.07 28.12 -17.93
CA CYS A 34 -25.04 28.95 -17.24
C CYS A 34 -25.10 28.70 -15.74
N GLY A 35 -24.50 29.58 -14.92
CA GLY A 35 -24.65 29.55 -13.46
C GLY A 35 -25.93 30.18 -12.92
N GLN A 36 -26.77 30.78 -13.81
CA GLN A 36 -28.00 31.51 -13.45
C GLN A 36 -29.25 30.63 -13.46
N GLY A 37 -29.09 29.35 -13.83
CA GLY A 37 -30.14 28.35 -13.75
C GLY A 37 -31.05 28.24 -14.97
N LYS A 38 -32.11 27.45 -14.83
CA LYS A 38 -33.00 26.98 -15.90
C LYS A 38 -33.56 28.08 -16.79
N ALA A 39 -34.11 29.13 -16.18
CA ALA A 39 -34.84 30.16 -16.93
C ALA A 39 -33.90 30.96 -17.86
N VAL A 40 -32.73 31.33 -17.35
CA VAL A 40 -31.75 32.09 -18.13
C VAL A 40 -31.10 31.22 -19.21
N LEU A 41 -30.85 29.94 -18.94
CA LEU A 41 -30.33 29.01 -19.94
C LEU A 41 -31.27 28.88 -21.13
N GLN A 42 -32.58 28.75 -20.87
CA GLN A 42 -33.61 28.68 -21.93
C GLN A 42 -33.71 30.02 -22.70
N GLU A 43 -33.81 31.14 -21.99
CA GLU A 43 -33.94 32.47 -22.58
C GLU A 43 -32.78 32.77 -23.54
N ILE A 44 -31.54 32.54 -23.10
CA ILE A 44 -30.36 32.79 -23.93
C ILE A 44 -30.30 31.85 -25.13
N SER A 45 -30.63 30.55 -24.95
CA SER A 45 -30.77 29.61 -26.07
C SER A 45 -31.73 30.10 -27.11
N ASP A 46 -32.92 30.58 -26.71
CA ASP A 46 -33.97 31.05 -27.62
C ASP A 46 -33.54 32.32 -28.37
N ILE A 47 -32.87 33.28 -27.68
CA ILE A 47 -32.31 34.48 -28.29
C ILE A 47 -31.28 34.12 -29.37
N ILE A 48 -30.26 33.27 -29.00
CA ILE A 48 -29.20 32.84 -29.91
C ILE A 48 -29.78 32.20 -31.17
N LEU A 49 -30.71 31.24 -31.02
CA LEU A 49 -31.29 30.51 -32.15
C LEU A 49 -32.30 31.36 -32.96
N THR A 50 -32.75 32.47 -32.43
CA THR A 50 -33.54 33.45 -33.18
C THR A 50 -32.62 34.33 -34.03
N GLN A 51 -31.48 34.73 -33.50
CA GLN A 51 -30.51 35.61 -34.19
C GLN A 51 -29.62 34.84 -35.17
N ILE A 52 -29.22 33.58 -34.81
CA ILE A 52 -28.41 32.71 -35.65
C ILE A 52 -29.13 31.35 -35.83
N PRO A 53 -30.15 31.29 -36.70
CA PRO A 53 -31.02 30.08 -36.79
C PRO A 53 -30.30 28.81 -37.24
N HIS A 54 -29.18 28.92 -37.91
CA HIS A 54 -28.38 27.80 -38.41
C HIS A 54 -27.31 27.33 -37.40
N ALA A 55 -27.12 28.03 -36.26
CA ALA A 55 -26.18 27.63 -35.25
C ALA A 55 -26.62 26.33 -34.57
N ILE A 56 -25.63 25.50 -34.23
CA ILE A 56 -25.81 24.38 -33.31
C ILE A 56 -25.53 24.91 -31.89
N CYS A 57 -26.54 24.85 -31.03
CA CYS A 57 -26.49 25.38 -29.67
C CYS A 57 -26.70 24.25 -28.66
N ILE A 58 -25.70 24.06 -27.76
CA ILE A 58 -25.82 23.20 -26.59
C ILE A 58 -25.51 24.00 -25.32
N GLY A 59 -26.09 23.60 -24.19
CA GLY A 59 -25.88 24.31 -22.94
C GLY A 59 -26.01 23.44 -21.71
N THR A 60 -25.49 23.95 -20.59
CA THR A 60 -25.50 23.28 -19.29
C THR A 60 -25.58 24.29 -18.16
N THR A 61 -26.27 23.93 -17.07
CA THR A 61 -26.11 24.65 -15.81
C THR A 61 -24.79 24.25 -15.14
N THR A 62 -24.23 25.14 -14.29
CA THR A 62 -22.83 25.05 -13.85
C THR A 62 -22.64 25.24 -12.34
N ASP A 63 -21.44 24.89 -11.81
CA ASP A 63 -20.98 25.31 -10.48
C ASP A 63 -19.96 26.47 -10.57
N GLY A 64 -20.03 27.24 -11.63
CA GLY A 64 -19.15 28.36 -11.96
C GLY A 64 -18.65 28.26 -13.38
N GLU A 65 -18.28 29.40 -13.97
CA GLU A 65 -17.96 29.54 -15.38
C GLU A 65 -16.51 30.00 -15.56
N ILE A 66 -15.90 29.59 -16.68
CA ILE A 66 -14.57 29.97 -17.12
C ILE A 66 -14.69 30.88 -18.33
N PHE A 67 -14.21 32.11 -18.19
CA PHE A 67 -14.24 33.15 -19.22
C PHE A 67 -12.83 33.76 -19.36
N GLY A 68 -12.07 33.27 -20.30
CA GLY A 68 -10.68 33.69 -20.46
C GLY A 68 -9.88 33.47 -19.17
N GLU A 69 -9.33 34.55 -18.61
CA GLU A 69 -8.58 34.52 -17.33
C GLU A 69 -9.51 34.56 -16.10
N ALA A 70 -10.80 34.83 -16.29
CA ALA A 70 -11.72 35.02 -15.19
C ALA A 70 -12.47 33.74 -14.85
N ILE A 71 -12.68 33.51 -13.54
CA ILE A 71 -13.63 32.57 -13.00
C ILE A 71 -14.81 33.37 -12.49
N THR A 72 -16.01 33.01 -12.98
CA THR A 72 -17.26 33.64 -12.57
C THR A 72 -18.19 32.65 -11.89
N THR A 73 -19.16 33.15 -11.17
CA THR A 73 -20.26 32.37 -10.57
C THR A 73 -21.55 33.13 -10.76
N LEU A 74 -22.66 32.40 -10.94
CA LEU A 74 -23.99 32.99 -11.16
C LEU A 74 -24.03 33.92 -12.38
N ARG A 75 -23.22 33.62 -13.41
CA ARG A 75 -23.24 34.28 -14.71
C ARG A 75 -23.49 33.26 -15.82
N THR A 76 -23.58 33.71 -17.05
CA THR A 76 -23.63 32.82 -18.22
C THR A 76 -22.49 33.19 -19.17
N VAL A 77 -21.61 32.22 -19.44
CA VAL A 77 -20.59 32.32 -20.49
C VAL A 77 -21.16 31.76 -21.79
N ILE A 78 -21.10 32.55 -22.83
CA ILE A 78 -21.57 32.21 -24.19
C ILE A 78 -20.31 32.09 -25.05
N SER A 79 -20.01 30.88 -25.51
CA SER A 79 -18.86 30.59 -26.39
C SER A 79 -19.37 30.28 -27.78
N ILE A 80 -18.98 31.11 -28.75
CA ILE A 80 -19.38 30.99 -30.17
C ILE A 80 -18.15 30.65 -30.98
N SER A 81 -18.10 29.44 -31.56
CA SER A 81 -17.01 28.98 -32.40
C SER A 81 -17.45 28.81 -33.84
N ILE A 82 -16.71 29.39 -34.76
CA ILE A 82 -16.89 29.32 -36.21
C ILE A 82 -15.87 28.32 -36.75
N PHE A 83 -16.34 27.31 -37.45
CA PHE A 83 -15.50 26.32 -38.12
C PHE A 83 -15.53 26.51 -39.63
N GLU A 84 -14.38 26.39 -40.29
CA GLU A 84 -14.23 26.53 -41.73
C GLU A 84 -14.53 25.21 -42.44
N ASN A 85 -13.96 24.10 -41.94
CA ASN A 85 -13.99 22.80 -42.58
C ASN A 85 -14.61 21.69 -41.71
N THR A 86 -15.13 22.03 -40.52
CA THR A 86 -15.68 21.04 -39.59
C THR A 86 -17.22 21.12 -39.59
N PHE A 87 -17.84 20.01 -39.86
CA PHE A 87 -19.31 19.87 -39.77
C PHE A 87 -19.72 19.48 -38.34
N ILE A 88 -20.77 20.13 -37.83
CA ILE A 88 -21.26 19.93 -36.48
C ILE A 88 -22.61 19.23 -36.52
N LYS A 89 -22.74 18.15 -35.72
CA LYS A 89 -24.01 17.46 -35.53
C LYS A 89 -24.39 17.49 -34.05
N THR A 90 -25.65 17.61 -33.71
CA THR A 90 -26.14 17.60 -32.32
C THR A 90 -27.22 16.56 -32.13
N ALA A 91 -27.23 15.99 -30.91
CA ALA A 91 -28.26 15.06 -30.48
C ALA A 91 -28.48 15.19 -28.95
N TYR A 92 -29.56 14.59 -28.49
CA TYR A 92 -29.80 14.39 -27.05
C TYR A 92 -30.47 13.02 -26.81
N SER A 93 -30.30 12.51 -25.60
CA SER A 93 -30.97 11.29 -25.13
C SER A 93 -31.39 11.45 -23.68
N ASN A 94 -32.62 11.01 -23.35
CA ASN A 94 -33.17 11.04 -22.00
C ASN A 94 -33.75 9.68 -21.58
N HIS A 95 -33.09 8.60 -22.02
CA HIS A 95 -33.47 7.25 -21.65
C HIS A 95 -33.21 6.99 -20.14
N GLU A 96 -34.10 6.24 -19.46
CA GLU A 96 -33.99 5.93 -18.03
C GLU A 96 -32.72 5.13 -17.70
N ASP A 97 -32.33 4.19 -18.58
CA ASP A 97 -31.07 3.45 -18.45
C ASP A 97 -29.91 4.30 -18.96
N SER A 98 -28.96 4.61 -18.08
CA SER A 98 -27.81 5.45 -18.38
C SER A 98 -26.89 4.84 -19.45
N PHE A 99 -26.69 3.52 -19.46
CA PHE A 99 -25.89 2.84 -20.48
C PHE A 99 -26.56 2.98 -21.86
N GLN A 100 -27.86 2.73 -21.94
CA GLN A 100 -28.61 2.86 -23.20
C GLN A 100 -28.65 4.33 -23.67
N CYS A 101 -28.66 5.28 -22.74
CA CYS A 101 -28.54 6.71 -23.05
C CYS A 101 -27.22 7.00 -23.78
N GLY A 102 -26.11 6.37 -23.32
CA GLY A 102 -24.80 6.45 -23.96
C GLY A 102 -24.75 5.84 -25.35
N VAL A 103 -25.34 4.65 -25.54
CA VAL A 103 -25.45 4.00 -26.86
C VAL A 103 -26.25 4.86 -27.83
N ASN A 104 -27.41 5.37 -27.40
CA ASN A 104 -28.28 6.16 -28.24
C ASN A 104 -27.61 7.44 -28.75
N ILE A 105 -27.01 8.23 -27.83
CA ILE A 105 -26.37 9.49 -28.24
C ILE A 105 -25.13 9.25 -29.12
N ALA A 106 -24.35 8.18 -28.88
CA ALA A 106 -23.24 7.83 -29.74
C ALA A 106 -23.71 7.42 -31.14
N SER A 107 -24.77 6.61 -31.26
CA SER A 107 -25.34 6.21 -32.54
C SER A 107 -25.87 7.39 -33.35
N ASP A 108 -26.41 8.39 -32.67
CA ASP A 108 -26.95 9.59 -33.32
C ASP A 108 -25.83 10.55 -33.76
N LEU A 109 -24.72 10.64 -33.02
CA LEU A 109 -23.66 11.63 -33.27
C LEU A 109 -22.53 11.11 -34.15
N VAL A 110 -22.11 9.85 -33.96
CA VAL A 110 -20.89 9.31 -34.60
C VAL A 110 -21.07 9.13 -36.11
N SER A 111 -20.06 9.51 -36.84
CA SER A 111 -19.89 9.28 -38.26
C SER A 111 -18.44 8.89 -38.57
N SER A 112 -18.15 8.48 -39.80
CA SER A 112 -16.82 7.96 -40.19
C SER A 112 -15.66 8.95 -40.04
N ASN A 113 -15.97 10.27 -39.98
CA ASN A 113 -14.96 11.33 -39.81
C ASN A 113 -15.13 12.13 -38.51
N THR A 114 -15.77 11.55 -37.50
CA THR A 114 -15.90 12.15 -36.17
C THR A 114 -14.54 12.17 -35.46
N LYS A 115 -14.11 13.35 -35.02
CA LYS A 115 -12.86 13.57 -34.32
C LYS A 115 -13.03 13.79 -32.82
N LEU A 116 -14.19 14.27 -32.39
CA LEU A 116 -14.46 14.58 -30.99
C LEU A 116 -15.97 14.55 -30.71
N LEU A 117 -16.35 14.06 -29.54
CA LEU A 117 -17.67 14.27 -28.96
C LEU A 117 -17.54 15.24 -27.77
N ILE A 118 -18.38 16.32 -27.76
CA ILE A 118 -18.54 17.17 -26.57
C ILE A 118 -19.92 16.84 -25.97
N LEU A 119 -19.91 16.37 -24.72
CA LEU A 119 -21.10 15.80 -24.07
C LEU A 119 -21.36 16.50 -22.72
N PHE A 120 -22.60 16.88 -22.46
CA PHE A 120 -23.06 17.37 -21.16
C PHE A 120 -24.19 16.48 -20.67
N SER A 121 -24.07 15.92 -19.49
CA SER A 121 -25.13 15.15 -18.84
C SER A 121 -25.73 15.91 -17.66
N ASP A 122 -26.93 15.51 -17.23
CA ASP A 122 -27.38 15.97 -15.92
C ASP A 122 -26.44 15.52 -14.80
N GLY A 123 -26.40 16.33 -13.73
CA GLY A 123 -25.44 16.15 -12.64
C GLY A 123 -25.96 15.42 -11.39
N THR A 124 -27.27 15.06 -11.38
CA THR A 124 -27.93 14.61 -10.15
C THR A 124 -28.60 13.25 -10.23
N ARG A 125 -28.97 12.78 -11.43
CA ARG A 125 -29.75 11.56 -11.62
C ARG A 125 -29.05 10.50 -12.44
N MET A 126 -28.25 10.89 -13.45
CA MET A 126 -27.56 9.97 -14.35
C MET A 126 -26.38 9.28 -13.66
N ASN A 127 -26.28 7.96 -13.84
CA ASN A 127 -25.02 7.24 -13.57
C ASN A 127 -24.05 7.46 -14.74
N ALA A 128 -23.20 8.48 -14.60
CA ALA A 128 -22.30 8.91 -15.66
C ALA A 128 -21.26 7.84 -16.05
N GLU A 129 -20.87 6.93 -15.15
CA GLU A 129 -19.95 5.84 -15.51
C GLU A 129 -20.63 4.83 -16.44
N GLU A 130 -21.89 4.47 -16.18
CA GLU A 130 -22.64 3.58 -17.08
C GLU A 130 -22.94 4.27 -18.41
N PHE A 131 -23.25 5.56 -18.38
CA PHE A 131 -23.40 6.37 -19.59
C PHE A 131 -22.14 6.34 -20.46
N LEU A 132 -20.97 6.58 -19.88
CA LEU A 132 -19.69 6.59 -20.59
C LEU A 132 -19.33 5.21 -21.15
N LYS A 133 -19.67 4.12 -20.46
CA LYS A 133 -19.54 2.74 -21.00
C LYS A 133 -20.45 2.52 -22.20
N GLY A 134 -21.65 3.07 -22.18
CA GLY A 134 -22.57 3.02 -23.31
C GLY A 134 -21.99 3.71 -24.56
N VAL A 135 -21.39 4.90 -24.38
CA VAL A 135 -20.70 5.61 -25.47
C VAL A 135 -19.51 4.80 -25.98
N GLU A 136 -18.68 4.26 -25.05
CA GLU A 136 -17.50 3.43 -25.38
C GLU A 136 -17.88 2.16 -26.14
N SER A 137 -19.01 1.53 -25.78
CA SER A 137 -19.46 0.29 -26.43
C SER A 137 -19.84 0.48 -27.90
N TYR A 138 -20.17 1.71 -28.31
CA TYR A 138 -20.47 2.06 -29.70
C TYR A 138 -19.21 2.27 -30.51
N ASP A 139 -18.29 3.13 -30.04
CA ASP A 139 -16.97 3.34 -30.61
C ASP A 139 -15.97 3.80 -29.54
N ALA A 140 -15.03 2.92 -29.18
CA ALA A 140 -14.00 3.16 -28.20
C ALA A 140 -12.80 3.98 -28.69
N THR A 141 -12.78 4.42 -29.96
CA THR A 141 -11.65 5.14 -30.55
C THR A 141 -11.84 6.65 -30.56
N ILE A 142 -13.07 7.12 -30.39
CA ILE A 142 -13.41 8.54 -30.49
C ILE A 142 -13.18 9.26 -29.17
N PRO A 143 -12.32 10.31 -29.14
CA PRO A 143 -12.17 11.13 -27.97
C PRO A 143 -13.49 11.78 -27.52
N ILE A 144 -13.70 11.81 -26.21
CA ILE A 144 -14.82 12.54 -25.60
C ILE A 144 -14.30 13.61 -24.65
N CYS A 145 -15.08 14.66 -24.46
CA CYS A 145 -14.87 15.68 -23.44
C CYS A 145 -16.20 16.25 -22.95
N GLY A 146 -16.14 17.12 -21.95
CA GLY A 146 -17.33 17.73 -21.34
C GLY A 146 -17.46 17.34 -19.88
N GLY A 147 -18.68 17.18 -19.40
CA GLY A 147 -18.90 16.81 -18.01
C GLY A 147 -20.35 16.91 -17.55
N MET A 148 -20.54 16.60 -16.28
CA MET A 148 -21.85 16.67 -15.62
C MET A 148 -22.20 18.11 -15.27
N ALA A 149 -23.46 18.49 -15.52
CA ALA A 149 -24.03 19.79 -15.15
C ALA A 149 -23.90 20.04 -13.63
N GLY A 150 -23.81 21.31 -13.22
CA GLY A 150 -23.82 21.74 -11.83
C GLY A 150 -25.03 22.64 -11.51
N ASP A 151 -25.28 22.87 -10.22
CA ASP A 151 -26.34 23.78 -9.72
C ASP A 151 -25.85 24.65 -8.55
N ASN A 152 -24.61 25.14 -8.66
CA ASN A 152 -23.91 25.90 -7.62
C ASN A 152 -23.77 25.13 -6.29
N GLY A 153 -23.61 23.78 -6.37
CA GLY A 153 -23.35 22.88 -5.26
C GLY A 153 -24.54 22.60 -4.36
N LYS A 154 -25.73 22.78 -4.86
CA LYS A 154 -26.96 22.40 -4.15
C LYS A 154 -27.24 20.91 -4.26
N PHE A 155 -26.80 20.27 -5.36
CA PHE A 155 -27.05 18.86 -5.69
C PHE A 155 -28.57 18.51 -5.71
N GLU A 156 -29.40 19.46 -6.12
CA GLU A 156 -30.84 19.30 -6.17
C GLU A 156 -31.34 19.00 -7.59
N GLN A 157 -31.06 19.90 -8.55
CA GLN A 157 -31.53 19.79 -9.92
C GLN A 157 -30.63 20.55 -10.89
N THR A 158 -30.14 19.85 -11.89
CA THR A 158 -29.34 20.41 -12.99
C THR A 158 -30.14 20.42 -14.30
N TYR A 159 -29.70 21.23 -15.28
CA TYR A 159 -30.34 21.33 -16.59
C TYR A 159 -29.31 21.36 -17.70
N ILE A 160 -29.64 20.73 -18.80
CA ILE A 160 -28.88 20.71 -20.05
C ILE A 160 -29.79 21.08 -21.21
N SER A 161 -29.23 21.64 -22.28
CA SER A 161 -30.04 22.03 -23.45
C SER A 161 -29.37 21.65 -24.76
N SER A 162 -30.18 21.24 -25.74
CA SER A 162 -29.76 21.05 -27.13
C SER A 162 -30.78 21.76 -28.02
N GLN A 163 -30.34 22.73 -28.78
CA GLN A 163 -31.17 23.62 -29.55
C GLN A 163 -32.22 24.27 -28.62
N LYS A 164 -33.51 24.20 -28.95
CA LYS A 164 -34.62 24.71 -28.13
C LYS A 164 -35.09 23.74 -27.05
N THR A 165 -34.55 22.53 -27.02
CA THR A 165 -34.95 21.50 -26.06
C THR A 165 -34.17 21.64 -24.77
N LEU A 166 -34.85 21.81 -23.64
CA LEU A 166 -34.26 21.84 -22.29
C LEU A 166 -34.64 20.57 -21.55
N LEU A 167 -33.65 19.91 -20.98
CA LEU A 167 -33.77 18.66 -20.24
C LEU A 167 -33.29 18.84 -18.80
N GLY A 168 -34.02 18.26 -17.84
CA GLY A 168 -33.61 18.15 -16.43
C GLY A 168 -33.01 16.79 -16.10
N GLU A 169 -32.89 15.90 -17.11
CA GLU A 169 -32.43 14.53 -16.99
C GLU A 169 -31.94 14.06 -18.36
N GLY A 170 -30.85 13.29 -18.43
CA GLY A 170 -30.32 12.76 -19.68
C GLY A 170 -29.00 13.40 -20.10
N VAL A 171 -28.72 13.38 -21.39
CA VAL A 171 -27.47 13.86 -21.99
C VAL A 171 -27.77 14.67 -23.26
N VAL A 172 -27.00 15.71 -23.50
CA VAL A 172 -26.94 16.45 -24.77
C VAL A 172 -25.48 16.41 -25.27
N GLY A 173 -25.32 16.47 -26.59
CA GLY A 173 -23.96 16.48 -27.14
C GLY A 173 -23.87 16.93 -28.57
N ILE A 174 -22.64 17.13 -28.98
CA ILE A 174 -22.27 17.38 -30.37
C ILE A 174 -21.17 16.45 -30.82
N SER A 175 -21.09 16.21 -32.12
CA SER A 175 -19.89 15.66 -32.77
C SER A 175 -19.26 16.72 -33.68
N LEU A 176 -17.94 16.76 -33.69
CA LEU A 176 -17.13 17.52 -34.62
C LEU A 176 -16.55 16.58 -35.66
N ASN A 177 -16.94 16.77 -36.91
CA ASN A 177 -16.71 15.86 -38.01
C ASN A 177 -15.88 16.52 -39.10
N SER A 178 -14.60 16.16 -39.21
CA SER A 178 -13.70 16.74 -40.21
C SER A 178 -12.33 16.02 -40.20
N ASP A 179 -11.75 15.80 -41.37
CA ASP A 179 -10.38 15.35 -41.49
C ASP A 179 -9.35 16.48 -41.27
N ALA A 180 -9.79 17.74 -41.36
CA ALA A 180 -8.94 18.90 -41.12
C ALA A 180 -8.86 19.34 -39.65
N LEU A 181 -9.72 18.78 -38.79
CA LEU A 181 -9.73 19.15 -37.36
C LEU A 181 -8.67 18.38 -36.58
N HIS A 182 -7.78 19.10 -35.92
CA HIS A 182 -6.82 18.60 -34.95
C HIS A 182 -7.37 18.76 -33.54
N VAL A 183 -7.32 17.67 -32.79
CA VAL A 183 -7.83 17.60 -31.40
C VAL A 183 -6.71 17.10 -30.50
N ALA A 184 -6.45 17.80 -29.40
CA ALA A 184 -5.59 17.33 -28.34
C ALA A 184 -6.34 17.43 -27.00
N THR A 185 -6.26 16.41 -26.19
CA THR A 185 -6.90 16.35 -24.88
C THR A 185 -5.87 15.99 -23.82
N ASP A 186 -6.00 16.59 -22.64
CA ASP A 186 -5.17 16.25 -21.50
C ASP A 186 -5.92 16.54 -20.19
N TYR A 187 -5.39 16.05 -19.07
CA TYR A 187 -5.97 16.30 -17.76
C TYR A 187 -4.90 16.53 -16.70
N LYS A 188 -5.23 17.30 -15.67
CA LYS A 188 -4.39 17.58 -14.51
C LYS A 188 -5.09 17.10 -13.24
N PHE A 189 -4.38 16.30 -12.44
CA PHE A 189 -4.84 15.79 -11.18
C PHE A 189 -3.93 16.28 -10.05
N ASP A 190 -4.50 17.02 -9.10
CA ASP A 190 -3.74 17.74 -8.07
C ASP A 190 -4.07 17.24 -6.65
N TRP A 191 -4.44 15.97 -6.50
CA TRP A 191 -4.66 15.35 -5.20
C TRP A 191 -3.64 14.25 -4.94
N LYS A 192 -3.15 14.18 -3.70
CA LYS A 192 -2.21 13.16 -3.25
C LYS A 192 -2.86 12.23 -2.24
N PRO A 193 -2.58 10.92 -2.32
CA PRO A 193 -3.07 9.96 -1.33
C PRO A 193 -2.28 10.04 -0.02
N ILE A 194 -2.97 9.99 1.13
CA ILE A 194 -2.40 10.02 2.48
C ILE A 194 -2.77 8.76 3.25
N GLY A 195 -1.89 8.30 4.12
CA GLY A 195 -2.13 7.18 5.03
C GLY A 195 -2.08 5.79 4.37
N LEU A 196 -2.65 4.81 5.04
CA LEU A 196 -2.68 3.43 4.59
C LEU A 196 -3.67 3.19 3.45
N LYS A 197 -3.44 2.09 2.73
CA LYS A 197 -4.43 1.55 1.79
C LYS A 197 -5.54 0.84 2.56
N HIS A 198 -6.77 1.22 2.27
CA HIS A 198 -8.01 0.64 2.81
C HIS A 198 -8.73 -0.13 1.72
N THR A 199 -9.63 -1.02 2.11
CA THR A 199 -10.39 -1.85 1.17
C THR A 199 -11.87 -1.51 1.25
N ILE A 200 -12.52 -1.26 0.12
CA ILE A 200 -13.97 -1.20 0.03
C ILE A 200 -14.52 -2.61 0.24
N THR A 201 -15.21 -2.83 1.35
CA THR A 201 -15.68 -4.18 1.75
C THR A 201 -17.17 -4.40 1.49
N LYS A 202 -17.95 -3.33 1.30
CA LYS A 202 -19.36 -3.41 0.89
C LYS A 202 -19.77 -2.15 0.15
N VAL A 203 -20.30 -2.31 -1.07
CA VAL A 203 -20.71 -1.20 -1.95
C VAL A 203 -21.86 -1.63 -2.89
N THR A 204 -22.67 -0.67 -3.30
CA THR A 204 -23.61 -0.78 -4.41
C THR A 204 -23.42 0.46 -5.28
N GLU A 205 -22.88 0.27 -6.48
CA GLU A 205 -22.52 1.37 -7.40
C GLU A 205 -21.63 2.43 -6.71
N ASN A 206 -22.13 3.65 -6.54
CA ASN A 206 -21.42 4.75 -5.90
C ASN A 206 -21.67 4.86 -4.38
N ARG A 207 -22.52 4.00 -3.79
CA ARG A 207 -22.85 4.02 -2.36
C ARG A 207 -22.03 3.01 -1.60
N VAL A 208 -21.06 3.49 -0.82
CA VAL A 208 -20.18 2.67 0.02
C VAL A 208 -20.76 2.53 1.41
N TYR A 209 -20.96 1.29 1.84
CA TYR A 209 -21.45 0.95 3.17
C TYR A 209 -20.29 0.72 4.14
N LEU A 210 -19.29 -0.07 3.72
CA LEU A 210 -18.20 -0.46 4.59
C LEU A 210 -16.83 -0.28 3.91
N ILE A 211 -15.88 0.24 4.70
CA ILE A 211 -14.45 0.33 4.38
C ILE A 211 -13.70 -0.41 5.49
N ASP A 212 -12.93 -1.45 5.15
CA ASP A 212 -12.26 -2.37 6.10
C ASP A 212 -13.22 -2.93 7.17
N GLY A 213 -14.49 -3.19 6.80
CA GLY A 213 -15.54 -3.67 7.70
C GLY A 213 -16.14 -2.59 8.62
N MET A 214 -15.66 -1.35 8.59
CA MET A 214 -16.18 -0.21 9.34
C MET A 214 -17.17 0.59 8.47
N LYS A 215 -18.23 1.18 9.06
CA LYS A 215 -19.13 2.05 8.31
C LYS A 215 -18.37 3.21 7.69
N ALA A 216 -18.72 3.57 6.44
CA ALA A 216 -18.01 4.59 5.68
C ALA A 216 -17.94 5.95 6.41
N ALA A 217 -19.01 6.37 7.09
CA ALA A 217 -19.02 7.60 7.89
C ALA A 217 -18.10 7.51 9.11
N GLU A 218 -18.11 6.38 9.83
CA GLU A 218 -17.22 6.13 10.98
C GLU A 218 -15.74 6.09 10.56
N PHE A 219 -15.45 5.60 9.36
CA PHE A 219 -14.11 5.63 8.78
C PHE A 219 -13.59 7.07 8.65
N TYR A 220 -14.39 7.97 8.10
CA TYR A 220 -14.01 9.38 8.00
C TYR A 220 -13.90 10.05 9.37
N ASP A 221 -14.84 9.81 10.28
CA ASP A 221 -14.81 10.35 11.64
C ASP A 221 -13.55 9.92 12.40
N LYS A 222 -13.10 8.68 12.19
CA LYS A 222 -11.87 8.15 12.79
C LYS A 222 -10.60 8.87 12.31
N TYR A 223 -10.49 9.18 11.01
CA TYR A 223 -9.25 9.71 10.44
C TYR A 223 -9.23 11.24 10.37
N LEU A 224 -10.38 11.89 10.26
CA LEU A 224 -10.47 13.34 10.05
C LEU A 224 -11.18 14.07 11.21
N GLY A 225 -11.78 13.35 12.17
CA GLY A 225 -12.60 13.93 13.22
C GLY A 225 -14.01 14.28 12.75
N GLY A 226 -14.88 14.72 13.64
CA GLY A 226 -16.32 14.89 13.36
C GLY A 226 -16.74 16.16 12.60
N ASN A 227 -15.85 17.12 12.33
CA ASN A 227 -16.17 18.46 11.81
C ASN A 227 -15.39 18.81 10.51
N PHE A 228 -15.37 17.93 9.54
CA PHE A 228 -14.67 18.19 8.27
C PHE A 228 -15.65 18.21 7.08
N SER A 229 -15.26 18.93 6.03
CA SER A 229 -15.95 18.87 4.73
C SER A 229 -15.54 17.59 4.00
N GLN A 230 -16.44 16.64 3.89
CA GLN A 230 -16.20 15.33 3.27
C GLN A 230 -15.82 15.43 1.80
N THR A 231 -16.22 16.50 1.11
CA THR A 231 -15.88 16.77 -0.29
C THR A 231 -14.43 17.18 -0.50
N GLU A 232 -13.74 17.69 0.54
CA GLU A 232 -12.34 18.13 0.47
C GLU A 232 -11.35 16.97 0.59
N PHE A 233 -11.79 15.82 1.13
CA PHE A 233 -10.97 14.64 1.36
C PHE A 233 -11.54 13.41 0.62
N PRO A 234 -11.36 13.34 -0.70
CA PRO A 234 -11.88 12.23 -1.50
C PRO A 234 -11.17 10.93 -1.17
N LEU A 235 -11.74 9.81 -1.58
CA LEU A 235 -11.03 8.55 -1.69
C LEU A 235 -10.30 8.51 -3.03
N ILE A 236 -8.99 8.26 -3.00
CA ILE A 236 -8.15 8.08 -4.17
C ILE A 236 -7.98 6.58 -4.43
N LEU A 237 -8.19 6.19 -5.68
CA LEU A 237 -7.96 4.85 -6.18
C LEU A 237 -7.26 4.89 -7.54
N GLU A 238 -6.66 3.79 -7.92
CA GLU A 238 -6.05 3.60 -9.23
C GLU A 238 -6.76 2.48 -9.97
N LYS A 239 -7.32 2.78 -11.13
CA LYS A 239 -7.96 1.81 -12.03
C LYS A 239 -7.48 2.03 -13.45
N TYR A 240 -7.12 0.95 -14.14
CA TYR A 240 -6.69 0.97 -15.55
C TYR A 240 -5.53 1.94 -15.82
N GLY A 241 -4.61 2.07 -14.86
CA GLY A 241 -3.46 2.98 -14.95
C GLY A 241 -3.79 4.46 -14.78
N VAL A 242 -5.01 4.80 -14.37
CA VAL A 242 -5.43 6.18 -14.09
C VAL A 242 -5.71 6.34 -12.60
N THR A 243 -5.09 7.36 -12.00
CA THR A 243 -5.40 7.78 -10.63
C THR A 243 -6.67 8.62 -10.63
N MET A 244 -7.64 8.23 -9.82
CA MET A 244 -8.94 8.88 -9.74
C MET A 244 -9.27 9.22 -8.29
N ALA A 245 -9.97 10.33 -8.09
CA ALA A 245 -10.57 10.69 -6.82
C ALA A 245 -12.09 10.48 -6.87
N ARG A 246 -12.68 10.13 -5.72
CA ARG A 246 -14.14 10.04 -5.53
C ARG A 246 -14.49 10.83 -4.28
N ALA A 247 -15.13 11.97 -4.48
CA ALA A 247 -15.59 12.83 -3.39
C ALA A 247 -16.92 12.33 -2.83
N VAL A 248 -17.12 12.51 -1.53
CA VAL A 248 -18.43 12.24 -0.90
C VAL A 248 -19.43 13.30 -1.34
N ILE A 249 -20.57 12.87 -1.85
CA ILE A 249 -21.66 13.75 -2.30
C ILE A 249 -22.90 13.69 -1.40
N ALA A 250 -23.09 12.58 -0.65
CA ALA A 250 -24.19 12.45 0.30
C ALA A 250 -23.84 11.52 1.48
N LYS A 251 -24.39 11.83 2.66
CA LYS A 251 -24.33 10.99 3.87
C LYS A 251 -25.73 10.46 4.17
N HIS A 252 -25.83 9.16 4.43
CA HIS A 252 -27.09 8.48 4.72
C HIS A 252 -27.23 8.15 6.21
N ASN A 253 -28.48 7.98 6.67
CA ASN A 253 -28.79 7.71 8.10
C ASN A 253 -28.20 6.39 8.61
N ASP A 254 -27.93 5.42 7.74
CA ASP A 254 -27.32 4.13 8.09
C ASP A 254 -25.79 4.20 8.23
N GLY A 255 -25.20 5.38 8.01
CA GLY A 255 -23.76 5.62 8.04
C GLY A 255 -23.02 5.26 6.76
N SER A 256 -23.74 4.92 5.68
CA SER A 256 -23.15 4.81 4.34
C SER A 256 -22.96 6.18 3.70
N LEU A 257 -22.04 6.26 2.73
CA LEU A 257 -21.74 7.47 1.98
C LEU A 257 -21.90 7.21 0.49
N SER A 258 -22.51 8.15 -0.23
CA SER A 258 -22.51 8.17 -1.69
C SER A 258 -21.37 9.04 -2.21
N TYR A 259 -20.75 8.60 -3.29
CA TYR A 259 -19.57 9.25 -3.88
C TYR A 259 -19.87 9.72 -5.32
N SER A 260 -18.98 10.56 -5.83
CA SER A 260 -19.04 11.11 -7.18
C SER A 260 -18.73 10.13 -8.31
N GLY A 261 -18.58 8.85 -8.02
CA GLY A 261 -18.36 7.76 -8.99
C GLY A 261 -18.39 6.40 -8.31
N ASN A 262 -18.46 5.34 -9.12
CA ASN A 262 -18.65 3.98 -8.65
C ASN A 262 -17.40 3.36 -8.04
N PHE A 263 -17.61 2.45 -7.09
CA PHE A 263 -16.60 1.54 -6.53
C PHE A 263 -17.01 0.08 -6.78
N SER A 264 -16.02 -0.79 -6.62
CA SER A 264 -16.22 -2.24 -6.59
C SER A 264 -15.76 -2.79 -5.25
N GLU A 265 -16.36 -3.88 -4.76
CA GLU A 265 -15.83 -4.59 -3.60
C GLU A 265 -14.41 -5.08 -3.89
N GLY A 266 -13.51 -4.86 -2.93
CA GLY A 266 -12.08 -5.13 -3.08
C GLY A 266 -11.25 -3.95 -3.59
N ASP A 267 -11.84 -2.85 -4.06
CA ASP A 267 -11.10 -1.65 -4.46
C ASP A 267 -10.21 -1.16 -3.32
N LYS A 268 -8.96 -0.85 -3.65
CA LYS A 268 -8.00 -0.30 -2.71
C LYS A 268 -7.99 1.22 -2.80
N VAL A 269 -8.28 1.87 -1.69
CA VAL A 269 -8.45 3.32 -1.61
C VAL A 269 -7.54 3.92 -0.54
N ARG A 270 -7.23 5.20 -0.70
CA ARG A 270 -6.60 6.07 0.33
C ARG A 270 -7.38 7.36 0.44
N ILE A 271 -7.35 7.99 1.61
CA ILE A 271 -7.84 9.36 1.75
C ILE A 271 -6.93 10.27 0.92
N GLY A 272 -7.52 11.18 0.16
CA GLY A 272 -6.82 12.16 -0.63
C GLY A 272 -6.84 13.55 0.00
N PHE A 273 -5.85 14.36 -0.32
CA PHE A 273 -5.84 15.79 -0.02
C PHE A 273 -5.28 16.57 -1.21
N GLY A 274 -5.66 17.85 -1.32
CA GLY A 274 -5.20 18.71 -2.40
C GLY A 274 -3.73 19.07 -2.23
N ASP A 275 -2.94 18.85 -3.30
CA ASP A 275 -1.52 19.20 -3.35
C ASP A 275 -1.33 20.63 -3.82
N ALA A 276 -1.03 21.53 -2.89
CA ALA A 276 -0.84 22.95 -3.19
C ALA A 276 0.33 23.20 -4.15
N GLU A 277 1.41 22.43 -4.07
CA GLU A 277 2.55 22.56 -4.98
C GLU A 277 2.16 22.20 -6.41
N SER A 278 1.41 21.10 -6.60
CA SER A 278 0.90 20.73 -7.91
C SER A 278 -0.08 21.76 -8.47
N LEU A 279 -0.96 22.29 -7.62
CA LEU A 279 -1.92 23.34 -8.01
C LEU A 279 -1.25 24.63 -8.48
N MET A 280 -0.07 24.96 -7.94
CA MET A 280 0.71 26.16 -8.33
C MET A 280 1.50 25.99 -9.64
N LYS A 281 1.67 24.78 -10.15
CA LYS A 281 2.31 24.55 -11.46
C LYS A 281 1.37 24.97 -12.58
N ASP A 282 1.91 25.73 -13.54
CA ASP A 282 1.13 26.14 -14.70
C ASP A 282 0.62 24.90 -15.46
N PRO A 283 -0.70 24.76 -15.68
CA PRO A 283 -1.23 23.63 -16.42
C PRO A 283 -0.63 23.48 -17.81
N ILE A 284 -0.40 24.55 -18.53
CA ILE A 284 0.21 24.49 -19.89
C ILE A 284 1.58 23.81 -19.83
N ASP A 285 2.40 24.11 -18.84
CA ASP A 285 3.75 23.53 -18.71
C ASP A 285 3.71 22.01 -18.38
N VAL A 286 2.59 21.51 -17.85
CA VAL A 286 2.43 20.13 -17.35
C VAL A 286 1.66 19.26 -18.35
N LEU A 287 0.75 19.85 -19.14
CA LEU A 287 -0.14 19.13 -20.06
C LEU A 287 0.53 18.96 -21.42
N GLU A 288 1.43 17.97 -21.52
CA GLU A 288 2.30 17.76 -22.69
C GLU A 288 1.51 17.49 -23.99
N ASN A 289 0.36 16.80 -23.89
CA ASN A 289 -0.44 16.49 -25.07
C ASN A 289 -1.00 17.74 -25.80
N LEU A 290 -1.22 18.84 -25.06
CA LEU A 290 -1.73 20.08 -25.66
C LEU A 290 -0.71 20.75 -26.58
N HIS A 291 0.59 20.47 -26.41
CA HIS A 291 1.65 20.99 -27.26
C HIS A 291 1.76 20.30 -28.63
N THR A 292 0.98 19.25 -28.86
CA THR A 292 0.97 18.54 -30.14
C THR A 292 0.29 19.30 -31.26
N ILE A 293 -0.50 20.31 -30.94
CA ILE A 293 -1.23 21.16 -31.89
C ILE A 293 -1.02 22.64 -31.57
N ASN A 294 -1.18 23.52 -32.57
CA ASN A 294 -1.26 24.96 -32.38
C ASN A 294 -2.71 25.35 -32.12
N ALA A 295 -3.11 25.37 -30.84
CA ALA A 295 -4.50 25.54 -30.45
C ALA A 295 -5.05 26.91 -30.88
N GLU A 296 -6.23 26.92 -31.51
CA GLU A 296 -7.02 28.09 -31.85
C GLU A 296 -8.11 28.36 -30.79
N THR A 297 -8.49 27.32 -30.01
CA THR A 297 -9.38 27.44 -28.86
C THR A 297 -9.11 26.35 -27.82
N TYR A 298 -9.39 26.67 -26.56
CA TYR A 298 -9.43 25.73 -25.43
C TYR A 298 -10.82 25.66 -24.83
N TYR A 299 -11.33 24.45 -24.63
CA TYR A 299 -12.45 24.19 -23.74
C TYR A 299 -11.95 23.53 -22.47
N VAL A 300 -12.30 24.12 -21.32
CA VAL A 300 -11.79 23.72 -20.02
C VAL A 300 -12.93 23.27 -19.14
N PHE A 301 -12.87 22.03 -18.68
CA PHE A 301 -13.83 21.44 -17.74
C PHE A 301 -13.09 21.12 -16.45
N SER A 302 -13.55 21.67 -15.33
CA SER A 302 -12.85 21.51 -14.05
C SER A 302 -13.83 21.13 -12.96
N CYS A 303 -13.42 20.23 -12.08
CA CYS A 303 -14.26 19.87 -10.95
C CYS A 303 -14.57 21.07 -10.04
N MET A 304 -15.82 21.16 -9.59
CA MET A 304 -16.24 22.18 -8.62
C MET A 304 -15.42 22.16 -7.34
N ALA A 305 -14.98 20.98 -6.89
CA ALA A 305 -14.20 20.84 -5.68
C ALA A 305 -12.85 21.57 -5.77
N ARG A 306 -12.22 21.59 -6.95
CA ARG A 306 -10.99 22.36 -7.16
C ARG A 306 -11.21 23.85 -6.89
N ARG A 307 -12.28 24.43 -7.45
CA ARG A 307 -12.64 25.83 -7.25
C ARG A 307 -12.89 26.16 -5.77
N ARG A 308 -13.56 25.26 -5.05
CA ARG A 308 -13.90 25.45 -3.63
C ARG A 308 -12.70 25.25 -2.70
N PHE A 309 -11.81 24.34 -3.04
CA PHE A 309 -10.65 24.02 -2.22
C PHE A 309 -9.63 25.16 -2.15
N MET A 310 -9.24 25.73 -3.32
CA MET A 310 -8.28 26.83 -3.39
C MET A 310 -8.59 27.78 -4.57
N PRO A 311 -9.63 28.61 -4.46
CA PRO A 311 -10.14 29.40 -5.59
C PRO A 311 -9.07 30.33 -6.20
N PHE A 312 -8.18 30.84 -5.41
CA PHE A 312 -7.10 31.73 -5.88
C PHE A 312 -6.08 30.98 -6.77
N LEU A 313 -5.66 29.78 -6.38
CA LEU A 313 -4.67 28.99 -7.14
C LEU A 313 -5.27 28.47 -8.46
N ILE A 314 -6.54 28.10 -8.46
CA ILE A 314 -7.25 27.64 -9.66
C ILE A 314 -7.36 28.76 -10.70
N LYS A 315 -7.60 30.00 -10.26
CA LYS A 315 -7.63 31.18 -11.15
C LYS A 315 -6.30 31.39 -11.87
N LEU A 316 -5.18 31.24 -11.16
CA LEU A 316 -3.85 31.39 -11.76
C LEU A 316 -3.59 30.33 -12.84
N GLY A 317 -3.98 29.08 -12.59
CA GLY A 317 -3.78 27.98 -13.53
C GLY A 317 -4.65 28.11 -14.80
N ILE A 318 -5.90 28.52 -14.68
CA ILE A 318 -6.78 28.66 -15.84
C ILE A 318 -6.37 29.83 -16.74
N GLY A 319 -5.86 30.91 -16.15
CA GLY A 319 -5.44 32.12 -16.91
C GLY A 319 -4.32 31.88 -17.92
N SER A 320 -3.53 30.83 -17.79
CA SER A 320 -2.46 30.53 -18.72
C SER A 320 -2.96 30.14 -20.12
N PHE A 321 -4.08 29.41 -20.21
CA PHE A 321 -4.66 29.00 -21.50
C PHE A 321 -5.11 30.22 -22.33
N SER A 322 -5.71 31.20 -21.70
CA SER A 322 -6.24 32.38 -22.38
C SER A 322 -5.16 33.30 -22.98
N LYS A 323 -3.90 33.16 -22.54
CA LYS A 323 -2.76 33.88 -23.13
C LYS A 323 -2.37 33.35 -24.50
N THR A 324 -2.75 32.11 -24.82
CA THR A 324 -2.40 31.44 -26.08
C THR A 324 -3.56 31.36 -27.05
N ALA A 325 -4.77 31.08 -26.59
CA ALA A 325 -5.96 31.01 -27.44
C ALA A 325 -7.25 31.34 -26.67
N ALA A 326 -8.34 31.53 -27.39
CA ALA A 326 -9.66 31.74 -26.80
C ALA A 326 -10.01 30.58 -25.86
N THR A 327 -10.37 30.90 -24.61
CA THR A 327 -10.59 29.91 -23.56
C THR A 327 -11.95 30.10 -22.92
N SER A 328 -12.74 29.05 -22.82
CA SER A 328 -14.03 28.99 -22.12
C SER A 328 -14.30 27.62 -21.53
N GLY A 329 -15.29 27.53 -20.66
CA GLY A 329 -15.68 26.28 -20.03
C GLY A 329 -16.45 26.49 -18.73
N PHE A 330 -16.51 25.45 -17.92
CA PHE A 330 -17.26 25.52 -16.66
C PHE A 330 -16.75 24.57 -15.58
N PHE A 331 -17.17 24.82 -14.34
CA PHE A 331 -16.96 23.93 -13.23
C PHE A 331 -18.09 22.89 -13.16
N THR A 332 -17.69 21.63 -13.29
CA THR A 332 -18.55 20.45 -13.43
C THR A 332 -18.71 19.72 -12.09
N TYR A 333 -19.69 18.84 -12.00
CA TYR A 333 -19.76 17.85 -10.91
C TYR A 333 -18.83 16.65 -11.15
N SER A 334 -18.54 16.30 -12.42
CA SER A 334 -17.52 15.34 -12.84
C SER A 334 -17.15 15.59 -14.30
N GLU A 335 -15.90 15.32 -14.67
CA GLU A 335 -15.35 15.54 -16.01
C GLU A 335 -15.39 14.24 -16.82
N PHE A 336 -15.67 14.36 -18.14
CA PHE A 336 -15.56 13.29 -19.10
C PHE A 336 -14.19 13.36 -19.79
N TYR A 337 -13.51 12.22 -19.84
CA TYR A 337 -12.18 12.13 -20.42
C TYR A 337 -11.98 10.80 -21.14
N HIS A 338 -11.24 10.82 -22.24
CA HIS A 338 -10.92 9.63 -23.03
C HIS A 338 -9.40 9.39 -23.01
N GLN A 339 -9.00 8.16 -22.72
CA GLN A 339 -7.60 7.75 -22.77
C GLN A 339 -7.46 6.26 -23.07
N ASN A 340 -6.57 5.93 -24.02
CA ASN A 340 -6.22 4.54 -24.38
C ASN A 340 -7.43 3.65 -24.74
N GLY A 341 -8.40 4.19 -25.47
CA GLY A 341 -9.59 3.46 -25.87
C GLY A 341 -10.66 3.31 -24.76
N HIS A 342 -10.52 4.07 -23.68
CA HIS A 342 -11.46 4.01 -22.56
C HIS A 342 -12.00 5.39 -22.18
N ASN A 343 -13.29 5.47 -21.97
CA ASN A 343 -13.96 6.64 -21.44
C ASN A 343 -13.93 6.61 -19.91
N LYS A 344 -13.54 7.72 -19.30
CA LYS A 344 -13.35 7.86 -17.85
C LYS A 344 -14.21 8.98 -17.30
N LEU A 345 -14.86 8.70 -16.16
CA LEU A 345 -15.43 9.72 -15.30
C LEU A 345 -14.35 10.16 -14.30
N LEU A 346 -13.90 11.40 -14.45
CA LEU A 346 -12.89 11.99 -13.56
C LEU A 346 -13.58 12.91 -12.55
N ASN A 347 -12.94 13.04 -11.39
CA ASN A 347 -13.35 13.94 -10.34
C ASN A 347 -12.12 14.63 -9.76
N GLN A 348 -12.30 15.87 -9.31
CA GLN A 348 -11.22 16.68 -8.75
C GLN A 348 -10.07 16.90 -9.74
N THR A 349 -10.38 16.90 -11.01
CA THR A 349 -9.48 17.10 -12.13
C THR A 349 -9.74 18.42 -12.85
N LEU A 350 -8.80 18.77 -13.68
CA LEU A 350 -8.94 19.73 -14.76
C LEU A 350 -8.76 18.97 -16.06
N THR A 351 -9.76 18.94 -16.94
CA THR A 351 -9.64 18.41 -18.29
C THR A 351 -9.67 19.55 -19.30
N VAL A 352 -8.85 19.44 -20.33
CA VAL A 352 -8.71 20.46 -21.35
C VAL A 352 -8.76 19.83 -22.72
N VAL A 353 -9.47 20.49 -23.62
CA VAL A 353 -9.51 20.16 -25.04
C VAL A 353 -8.97 21.35 -25.82
N ALA A 354 -7.95 21.12 -26.61
CA ALA A 354 -7.42 22.04 -27.58
C ALA A 354 -7.92 21.67 -28.99
N LEU A 355 -8.37 22.65 -29.75
CA LEU A 355 -8.86 22.46 -31.11
C LEU A 355 -8.14 23.41 -32.08
N SER A 356 -7.86 22.92 -33.30
CA SER A 356 -7.31 23.70 -34.39
C SER A 356 -7.70 23.14 -35.76
N GLU A 357 -8.05 23.99 -36.70
CA GLU A 357 -8.19 23.65 -38.12
C GLU A 357 -6.96 24.06 -38.95
N SER A 358 -5.92 24.65 -38.29
CA SER A 358 -4.68 25.07 -38.95
C SER A 358 -3.69 23.92 -39.08
N SER A 359 -3.19 23.67 -40.29
CA SER A 359 -2.20 22.63 -40.61
C SER A 359 -0.73 23.05 -40.34
N THR A 360 -0.48 24.14 -39.61
CA THR A 360 0.87 24.66 -39.39
C THR A 360 1.69 23.77 -38.44
N ASN A 361 2.85 23.33 -38.93
CA ASN A 361 3.86 22.66 -38.12
C ASN A 361 4.17 23.44 -36.85
N VAL A 362 4.05 22.78 -35.71
CA VAL A 362 4.35 23.36 -34.40
C VAL A 362 5.83 23.75 -34.34
N SER A 363 6.13 25.02 -34.50
CA SER A 363 7.38 25.58 -33.97
C SER A 363 7.12 25.80 -32.48
N MET A 364 7.77 25.01 -31.61
CA MET A 364 7.72 25.24 -30.16
C MET A 364 7.93 26.73 -29.87
N PRO A 365 6.99 27.42 -29.21
CA PRO A 365 7.27 28.77 -28.76
C PRO A 365 8.41 28.64 -27.74
N ASN A 366 9.50 29.39 -27.98
CA ASN A 366 10.55 29.57 -26.98
C ASN A 366 9.92 30.24 -25.74
N THR A 367 9.57 29.42 -24.76
CA THR A 367 9.10 29.86 -23.43
C THR A 367 10.29 30.44 -22.64
N SER A 368 10.88 31.53 -23.11
CA SER A 368 11.97 32.23 -22.43
C SER A 368 11.54 33.50 -21.69
N ASN A 369 10.29 33.67 -21.36
CA ASN A 369 9.85 34.64 -20.37
C ASN A 369 9.07 33.93 -19.26
N LYS A 370 9.80 33.24 -18.41
CA LYS A 370 9.31 32.89 -17.07
C LYS A 370 9.17 34.21 -16.29
N GLU A 371 8.03 34.86 -16.36
CA GLU A 371 7.62 35.70 -15.25
C GLU A 371 7.52 34.74 -14.05
N GLU A 372 8.53 34.78 -13.19
CA GLU A 372 8.45 34.15 -11.88
C GLU A 372 7.22 34.76 -11.17
N VAL A 373 6.10 34.08 -11.25
CA VAL A 373 4.98 34.33 -10.35
C VAL A 373 5.60 34.31 -8.96
N LYS A 374 5.57 35.46 -8.27
CA LYS A 374 6.19 35.64 -6.96
C LYS A 374 5.72 34.55 -6.02
N LYS A 375 6.48 33.45 -5.97
CA LYS A 375 6.31 32.26 -5.11
C LYS A 375 6.45 32.57 -3.61
N ASN A 376 6.45 33.82 -3.21
CA ASN A 376 6.91 34.31 -1.91
C ASN A 376 5.83 34.97 -1.06
N THR A 377 4.58 34.49 -1.07
CA THR A 377 3.67 34.87 0.01
C THR A 377 3.93 33.97 1.24
N PRO A 378 3.91 34.50 2.47
CA PRO A 378 4.03 33.65 3.68
C PRO A 378 3.02 32.50 3.72
N TYR A 379 1.85 32.71 3.13
CA TYR A 379 0.76 31.72 3.03
C TYR A 379 1.12 30.56 2.09
N SER A 380 1.71 30.81 0.92
CA SER A 380 2.13 29.75 -0.01
C SER A 380 3.21 28.86 0.58
N LYS A 381 4.20 29.45 1.28
CA LYS A 381 5.26 28.70 1.97
C LYS A 381 4.71 27.82 3.11
N SER A 382 3.74 28.32 3.85
CA SER A 382 3.10 27.54 4.93
C SER A 382 2.32 26.34 4.37
N ILE A 383 1.61 26.53 3.26
CA ILE A 383 0.88 25.43 2.60
C ILE A 383 1.87 24.39 2.03
N GLU A 384 2.94 24.84 1.34
CA GLU A 384 4.00 23.95 0.86
C GLU A 384 4.62 23.14 2.00
N SER A 385 4.94 23.78 3.13
CA SER A 385 5.50 23.11 4.30
C SER A 385 4.55 22.11 4.92
N LEU A 386 3.24 22.43 5.01
CA LEU A 386 2.22 21.51 5.49
C LEU A 386 2.03 20.33 4.55
N THR A 387 1.99 20.55 3.24
CA THR A 387 1.90 19.48 2.24
C THR A 387 3.08 18.54 2.36
N HIS A 388 4.30 19.08 2.44
CA HIS A 388 5.52 18.29 2.63
C HIS A 388 5.50 17.49 3.94
N LEU A 389 5.05 18.08 5.05
CA LEU A 389 4.92 17.42 6.35
C LEU A 389 3.92 16.25 6.29
N ILE A 390 2.77 16.46 5.65
CA ILE A 390 1.74 15.43 5.47
C ILE A 390 2.28 14.27 4.63
N GLU A 391 2.99 14.57 3.52
CA GLU A 391 3.60 13.53 2.67
C GLU A 391 4.67 12.73 3.43
N GLN A 392 5.54 13.42 4.17
CA GLN A 392 6.59 12.74 4.92
C GLN A 392 6.00 11.86 6.03
N SER A 393 5.02 12.37 6.77
CA SER A 393 4.31 11.58 7.79
C SER A 393 3.62 10.34 7.20
N ALA A 394 3.04 10.47 6.00
CA ALA A 394 2.41 9.35 5.31
C ALA A 394 3.44 8.28 4.89
N ARG A 395 4.61 8.70 4.39
CA ARG A 395 5.71 7.79 4.04
C ARG A 395 6.26 7.06 5.27
N ASP A 396 6.52 7.80 6.34
CA ASP A 396 7.02 7.23 7.60
C ASP A 396 6.03 6.20 8.17
N TYR A 397 4.74 6.47 8.08
CA TYR A 397 3.70 5.55 8.51
C TYR A 397 3.62 4.29 7.64
N ASP A 398 3.75 4.42 6.32
CA ASP A 398 3.80 3.28 5.39
C ASP A 398 5.02 2.38 5.66
N GLU A 399 6.18 2.98 5.91
CA GLU A 399 7.40 2.23 6.26
C GLU A 399 7.26 1.51 7.60
N GLN A 400 6.74 2.19 8.62
CA GLN A 400 6.50 1.61 9.93
C GLN A 400 5.51 0.45 9.85
N SER A 401 4.44 0.59 9.08
CA SER A 401 3.43 -0.44 8.85
C SER A 401 4.03 -1.69 8.19
N LYS A 402 4.86 -1.50 7.15
CA LYS A 402 5.58 -2.61 6.48
C LYS A 402 6.56 -3.32 7.42
N ARG A 403 7.26 -2.57 8.29
CA ARG A 403 8.16 -3.14 9.31
C ARG A 403 7.37 -3.99 10.32
N LEU A 404 6.24 -3.49 10.81
CA LEU A 404 5.36 -4.22 11.73
C LEU A 404 4.78 -5.49 11.11
N GLU A 405 4.34 -5.43 9.85
CA GLU A 405 3.83 -6.61 9.15
C GLU A 405 4.93 -7.68 8.99
N LYS A 406 6.14 -7.27 8.60
CA LYS A 406 7.29 -8.16 8.51
C LYS A 406 7.61 -8.80 9.86
N GLN A 407 7.60 -8.02 10.93
CA GLN A 407 7.85 -8.49 12.28
C GLN A 407 6.77 -9.49 12.74
N ARG A 408 5.50 -9.23 12.45
CA ARG A 408 4.39 -10.17 12.74
C ARG A 408 4.56 -11.49 11.99
N ARG A 409 4.89 -11.45 10.69
CA ARG A 409 5.16 -12.67 9.89
C ARG A 409 6.31 -13.47 10.47
N TYR A 410 7.40 -12.80 10.87
CA TYR A 410 8.54 -13.44 11.52
C TYR A 410 8.14 -14.09 12.86
N SER A 411 7.40 -13.39 13.70
CA SER A 411 6.90 -13.90 14.98
C SER A 411 6.00 -15.13 14.80
N THR A 412 5.08 -15.10 13.85
CA THR A 412 4.18 -16.22 13.53
C THR A 412 4.96 -17.44 13.02
N LEU A 413 5.93 -17.23 12.13
CA LEU A 413 6.79 -18.30 11.61
C LEU A 413 7.62 -18.93 12.73
N LEU A 414 8.19 -18.12 13.61
CA LEU A 414 8.99 -18.58 14.74
C LEU A 414 8.14 -19.40 15.74
N ALA A 415 6.91 -18.94 16.01
CA ALA A 415 5.96 -19.67 16.84
C ALA A 415 5.58 -21.03 16.23
N SER A 416 5.32 -21.06 14.93
CA SER A 416 5.02 -22.29 14.18
C SER A 416 6.21 -23.27 14.20
N HIS A 417 7.44 -22.80 13.99
CA HIS A 417 8.64 -23.65 14.07
C HIS A 417 8.86 -24.20 15.48
N LYS A 418 8.67 -23.39 16.53
CA LYS A 418 8.74 -23.86 17.92
C LYS A 418 7.70 -24.95 18.20
N GLN A 419 6.49 -24.77 17.73
CA GLN A 419 5.42 -25.74 17.90
C GLN A 419 5.69 -27.04 17.15
N PHE A 420 6.18 -26.96 15.91
CA PHE A 420 6.58 -28.13 15.11
C PHE A 420 7.69 -28.93 15.79
N LEU A 421 8.76 -28.27 16.23
CA LEU A 421 9.85 -28.92 16.96
C LEU A 421 9.36 -29.60 18.24
N ARG A 422 8.45 -28.95 18.98
CA ARG A 422 7.87 -29.49 20.20
C ARG A 422 7.07 -30.77 19.95
N TYR A 423 6.26 -30.76 18.89
CA TYR A 423 5.49 -31.94 18.48
C TYR A 423 6.42 -33.07 18.07
N THR A 424 7.42 -32.80 17.24
CA THR A 424 8.39 -33.78 16.76
C THR A 424 9.16 -34.43 17.93
N VAL A 425 9.61 -33.63 18.91
CA VAL A 425 10.25 -34.13 20.12
C VAL A 425 9.35 -35.10 20.91
N HIS A 426 8.06 -34.76 21.06
CA HIS A 426 7.11 -35.61 21.79
C HIS A 426 6.87 -36.92 21.07
N GLU A 427 6.65 -36.88 19.77
CA GLU A 427 6.33 -38.08 18.94
C GLU A 427 7.52 -39.04 18.79
N MET A 428 8.76 -38.57 18.92
CA MET A 428 9.94 -39.45 18.82
C MET A 428 10.34 -40.10 20.15
N ASN A 429 10.00 -39.52 21.29
CA ASN A 429 10.28 -40.15 22.59
C ASN A 429 9.51 -41.48 22.78
N THR A 430 8.30 -41.54 22.27
CA THR A 430 7.45 -42.74 22.39
C THR A 430 8.07 -43.98 21.71
N PRO A 431 8.42 -43.98 20.41
CA PRO A 431 9.03 -45.14 19.77
C PRO A 431 10.41 -45.49 20.33
N LEU A 432 11.21 -44.50 20.75
CA LEU A 432 12.49 -44.76 21.39
C LEU A 432 12.33 -45.49 22.72
N SER A 433 11.37 -45.07 23.55
CA SER A 433 11.07 -45.79 24.81
C SER A 433 10.60 -47.22 24.55
N VAL A 434 9.81 -47.47 23.51
CA VAL A 434 9.38 -48.81 23.11
C VAL A 434 10.57 -49.66 22.69
N ILE A 435 11.50 -49.11 21.90
CA ILE A 435 12.72 -49.85 21.48
C ILE A 435 13.56 -50.21 22.71
N MET A 436 13.81 -49.28 23.62
CA MET A 436 14.59 -49.51 24.83
C MET A 436 13.94 -50.61 25.71
N ASN A 437 12.63 -50.54 25.96
CA ASN A 437 11.94 -51.55 26.76
C ASN A 437 11.99 -52.92 26.12
N ASN A 438 11.89 -53.01 24.77
CA ASN A 438 11.98 -54.32 24.11
C ASN A 438 13.43 -54.92 24.17
N ILE A 439 14.43 -54.10 24.11
CA ILE A 439 15.82 -54.54 24.30
C ILE A 439 15.99 -55.10 25.73
N GLU A 440 15.53 -54.36 26.74
CA GLU A 440 15.62 -54.74 28.14
C GLU A 440 14.87 -56.07 28.44
N LEU A 441 13.65 -56.22 27.92
CA LEU A 441 12.86 -57.45 28.02
C LEU A 441 13.54 -58.65 27.35
N HIS A 442 14.09 -58.43 26.15
CA HIS A 442 14.82 -59.51 25.44
C HIS A 442 16.10 -59.94 26.15
N GLU A 443 16.84 -58.98 26.72
CA GLU A 443 18.05 -59.26 27.52
C GLU A 443 17.71 -60.05 28.79
N MET A 444 16.56 -59.76 29.42
CA MET A 444 16.08 -60.51 30.58
C MET A 444 15.69 -61.96 30.22
N GLU A 445 15.11 -62.21 29.04
CA GLU A 445 14.58 -63.50 28.62
C GLU A 445 15.66 -64.41 27.97
N PHE A 446 16.53 -63.81 27.14
CA PHE A 446 17.48 -64.56 26.29
C PHE A 446 18.95 -64.27 26.55
N GLY A 447 19.25 -63.37 27.49
CA GLY A 447 20.60 -62.91 27.79
C GLY A 447 21.12 -61.85 26.83
N LYS A 448 22.32 -61.35 27.11
CA LYS A 448 22.96 -60.27 26.36
C LYS A 448 23.44 -60.70 24.97
N SER A 449 23.16 -59.87 23.95
CA SER A 449 23.60 -60.07 22.58
C SER A 449 24.33 -58.82 22.08
N THR A 450 25.47 -58.99 21.42
CA THR A 450 26.27 -57.88 20.85
C THR A 450 25.46 -57.04 19.85
N TYR A 451 24.50 -57.62 19.14
CA TYR A 451 23.62 -56.91 18.23
C TYR A 451 22.64 -55.99 18.97
N LEU A 452 22.04 -56.50 20.07
CA LEU A 452 21.13 -55.70 20.92
C LEU A 452 21.87 -54.59 21.65
N GLU A 453 23.09 -54.87 22.16
CA GLU A 453 23.93 -53.82 22.75
C GLU A 453 24.22 -52.70 21.77
N ASN A 454 24.48 -52.99 20.48
CA ASN A 454 24.70 -51.98 19.47
C ASN A 454 23.42 -51.17 19.18
N ILE A 455 22.26 -51.79 19.14
CA ILE A 455 20.94 -51.12 18.97
C ILE A 455 20.65 -50.25 20.20
N GLU A 456 20.94 -50.73 21.40
CA GLU A 456 20.76 -49.96 22.64
C GLU A 456 21.63 -48.71 22.67
N VAL A 457 22.90 -48.82 22.29
CA VAL A 457 23.81 -47.68 22.20
C VAL A 457 23.30 -46.65 21.18
N ALA A 458 22.85 -47.08 20.01
CA ALA A 458 22.28 -46.20 19.01
C ALA A 458 20.97 -45.52 19.49
N ALA A 459 20.07 -46.27 20.12
CA ALA A 459 18.83 -45.71 20.67
C ALA A 459 19.12 -44.71 21.81
N LYS A 460 20.04 -45.00 22.72
CA LYS A 460 20.50 -44.07 23.77
C LYS A 460 21.13 -42.80 23.20
N SER A 461 21.88 -42.93 22.12
CA SER A 461 22.47 -41.76 21.42
C SER A 461 21.37 -40.88 20.83
N ILE A 462 20.39 -41.42 20.14
CA ILE A 462 19.25 -40.70 19.61
C ILE A 462 18.46 -40.04 20.75
N PHE A 463 18.22 -40.76 21.84
CA PHE A 463 17.51 -40.24 23.01
C PHE A 463 18.20 -39.03 23.62
N SER A 464 19.53 -39.10 23.80
CA SER A 464 20.32 -37.98 24.31
C SER A 464 20.26 -36.74 23.42
N MET A 465 20.34 -36.92 22.10
CA MET A 465 20.20 -35.83 21.12
C MET A 465 18.82 -35.16 21.18
N TYR A 466 17.77 -35.97 21.32
CA TYR A 466 16.40 -35.50 21.46
C TYR A 466 16.16 -34.77 22.78
N ASP A 467 16.74 -35.26 23.84
CA ASP A 467 16.63 -34.63 25.16
C ASP A 467 17.26 -33.24 25.17
N ASP A 468 18.42 -33.07 24.53
CA ASP A 468 19.06 -31.78 24.35
C ASP A 468 18.21 -30.80 23.53
N LEU A 469 17.61 -31.28 22.43
CA LEU A 469 16.70 -30.48 21.62
C LEU A 469 15.42 -30.10 22.39
N SER A 470 14.88 -31.05 23.17
CA SER A 470 13.71 -30.84 24.05
C SER A 470 13.97 -29.73 25.07
N TYR A 471 15.15 -29.74 25.69
CA TYR A 471 15.54 -28.71 26.64
C TYR A 471 15.56 -27.34 25.98
N LEU A 472 16.18 -27.19 24.79
CA LEU A 472 16.25 -25.93 24.07
C LEU A 472 14.87 -25.38 23.70
N VAL A 473 13.90 -26.25 23.42
CA VAL A 473 12.53 -25.86 23.04
C VAL A 473 11.64 -25.52 24.25
N LYS A 474 11.82 -26.26 25.37
CA LYS A 474 10.96 -26.17 26.56
C LYS A 474 11.47 -25.25 27.66
N LYS A 475 12.71 -24.77 27.58
CA LYS A 475 13.38 -24.02 28.67
C LYS A 475 12.60 -22.83 29.20
N ASP A 476 11.86 -22.13 28.33
CA ASP A 476 11.08 -20.93 28.69
C ASP A 476 9.75 -21.28 29.43
N GLN A 477 9.42 -22.58 29.57
CA GLN A 477 8.15 -23.04 30.12
C GLN A 477 8.29 -23.87 31.40
N ILE A 478 9.51 -24.35 31.71
CA ILE A 478 9.78 -25.18 32.88
C ILE A 478 10.46 -24.33 33.93
N ASN A 479 9.87 -24.31 35.11
CA ASN A 479 10.53 -23.69 36.26
C ASN A 479 11.55 -24.67 36.81
N TYR A 480 12.83 -24.43 36.57
CA TYR A 480 13.93 -25.24 37.05
C TYR A 480 14.28 -24.88 38.50
N VAL A 481 13.61 -25.51 39.46
CA VAL A 481 13.80 -25.27 40.87
C VAL A 481 15.22 -25.70 41.27
N LYS A 482 15.95 -24.82 41.96
CA LYS A 482 17.25 -25.10 42.54
C LYS A 482 17.07 -25.79 43.90
N ARG A 483 18.05 -26.63 44.25
CA ARG A 483 18.16 -27.29 45.55
C ARG A 483 19.62 -27.45 45.98
N PRO A 484 19.87 -27.64 47.26
CA PRO A 484 21.22 -28.00 47.71
C PRO A 484 21.63 -29.35 47.12
N ILE A 485 22.81 -29.42 46.50
CA ILE A 485 23.37 -30.64 45.91
C ILE A 485 24.82 -30.76 46.37
N ASP A 486 25.18 -31.92 46.92
CA ASP A 486 26.59 -32.25 47.14
C ASP A 486 27.20 -32.67 45.79
N LEU A 487 28.11 -31.84 45.31
CA LEU A 487 28.78 -32.02 44.02
C LEU A 487 29.68 -33.26 43.99
N ILE A 488 30.26 -33.65 45.13
CA ILE A 488 31.11 -34.83 45.25
C ILE A 488 30.29 -36.09 45.03
N ASP A 489 29.21 -36.26 45.79
CA ASP A 489 28.37 -37.43 45.70
C ASP A 489 27.66 -37.50 44.32
N TYR A 490 27.25 -36.33 43.81
CA TYR A 490 26.62 -36.27 42.52
C TYR A 490 27.56 -36.67 41.38
N ILE A 491 28.81 -36.20 41.37
CA ILE A 491 29.81 -36.56 40.35
C ILE A 491 30.22 -38.04 40.48
N ARG A 492 30.37 -38.59 41.69
CA ARG A 492 30.61 -40.03 41.87
C ARG A 492 29.51 -40.87 41.22
N SER A 493 28.27 -40.55 41.48
CA SER A 493 27.11 -41.23 40.84
C SER A 493 27.18 -41.13 39.30
N ARG A 494 27.60 -40.01 38.74
CA ARG A 494 27.75 -39.91 37.28
C ARG A 494 28.94 -40.67 36.74
N ILE A 495 30.05 -40.72 37.46
CA ILE A 495 31.24 -41.54 37.13
C ILE A 495 30.85 -43.03 37.08
N ASP A 496 30.13 -43.50 38.09
CA ASP A 496 29.67 -44.91 38.14
C ASP A 496 28.74 -45.22 36.95
N PHE A 497 27.88 -44.29 36.59
CA PHE A 497 26.99 -44.44 35.41
C PHE A 497 27.77 -44.54 34.09
N PHE A 498 28.85 -43.80 33.93
CA PHE A 498 29.68 -43.81 32.71
C PHE A 498 30.82 -44.83 32.74
N ALA A 499 31.07 -45.55 33.85
CA ALA A 499 32.18 -46.51 33.99
C ALA A 499 32.22 -47.57 32.88
N GLN A 500 31.07 -48.20 32.56
CA GLN A 500 31.01 -49.19 31.48
C GLN A 500 31.28 -48.61 30.10
N VAL A 501 30.84 -47.35 29.86
CA VAL A 501 31.09 -46.65 28.58
C VAL A 501 32.55 -46.31 28.42
N ALA A 502 33.21 -45.87 29.51
CA ALA A 502 34.63 -45.57 29.53
C ALA A 502 35.48 -46.86 29.33
N ASP A 503 35.12 -47.99 29.98
CA ASP A 503 35.77 -49.29 29.78
C ASP A 503 35.71 -49.77 28.33
N LYS A 504 34.52 -49.65 27.67
CA LYS A 504 34.39 -49.98 26.24
C LYS A 504 35.25 -49.07 25.36
N ALA A 505 35.42 -47.80 25.74
CA ALA A 505 36.28 -46.84 25.05
C ALA A 505 37.76 -47.01 25.43
N LYS A 506 38.12 -48.00 26.28
CA LYS A 506 39.46 -48.20 26.81
C LYS A 506 40.03 -46.97 27.51
N SER A 507 39.22 -46.21 28.23
CA SER A 507 39.60 -45.01 28.98
C SER A 507 39.40 -45.25 30.47
N MET A 508 40.33 -44.73 31.32
CA MET A 508 40.28 -44.90 32.77
C MET A 508 39.76 -43.63 33.45
N LEU A 509 38.61 -43.70 34.13
CA LEU A 509 38.09 -42.59 34.93
C LEU A 509 38.78 -42.54 36.31
N ILE A 510 39.37 -41.42 36.65
CA ILE A 510 40.03 -41.19 37.94
C ILE A 510 39.39 -40.01 38.64
N PHE A 511 38.83 -40.25 39.83
CA PHE A 511 38.24 -39.20 40.65
C PHE A 511 39.20 -38.72 41.73
N GLN A 512 39.33 -37.40 41.88
CA GLN A 512 40.18 -36.75 42.88
C GLN A 512 39.44 -35.60 43.56
N THR A 513 39.56 -35.48 44.87
CA THR A 513 39.03 -34.35 45.63
C THR A 513 39.93 -34.04 46.81
N ASP A 514 40.04 -32.75 47.15
CA ASP A 514 40.76 -32.24 48.30
C ASP A 514 39.85 -31.69 49.40
N CYS A 515 38.51 -31.78 49.21
CA CYS A 515 37.50 -31.32 50.16
C CYS A 515 36.61 -32.46 50.62
N GLU A 516 36.10 -32.33 51.85
CA GLU A 516 35.17 -33.29 52.44
C GLU A 516 33.72 -33.04 52.04
N ASP A 517 33.37 -31.77 51.73
CA ASP A 517 32.06 -31.35 51.28
C ASP A 517 32.15 -30.32 50.13
N ALA A 518 31.20 -30.37 49.18
CA ALA A 518 31.13 -29.43 48.09
C ALA A 518 29.66 -29.10 47.77
N MET A 519 28.96 -28.46 48.71
CA MET A 519 27.57 -28.08 48.57
C MET A 519 27.41 -26.90 47.62
N ILE A 520 26.54 -27.06 46.63
CA ILE A 520 26.11 -25.99 45.68
C ILE A 520 24.59 -25.90 45.65
N PHE A 521 24.07 -24.70 45.44
CA PHE A 521 22.60 -24.48 45.24
C PHE A 521 22.32 -24.40 43.74
N PHE A 522 21.86 -25.52 43.17
CA PHE A 522 21.73 -25.64 41.72
C PHE A 522 20.53 -26.48 41.30
N ASN A 523 20.12 -26.39 40.02
CA ASN A 523 19.13 -27.30 39.47
C ASN A 523 19.79 -28.60 38.99
N GLU A 524 19.28 -29.73 39.43
CA GLU A 524 19.86 -31.04 39.16
C GLU A 524 19.89 -31.39 37.68
N THR A 525 18.84 -31.12 36.92
CA THR A 525 18.79 -31.40 35.47
C THR A 525 19.83 -30.57 34.69
N LYS A 526 20.03 -29.32 35.08
CA LYS A 526 21.06 -28.44 34.48
C LYS A 526 22.45 -28.90 34.85
N LEU A 527 22.66 -29.32 36.09
CA LEU A 527 23.93 -29.86 36.56
C LEU A 527 24.29 -31.16 35.84
N GLN A 528 23.34 -32.07 35.72
CA GLN A 528 23.50 -33.31 34.97
C GLN A 528 23.97 -33.05 33.55
N ARG A 529 23.37 -32.09 32.86
CA ARG A 529 23.76 -31.75 31.48
C ARG A 529 25.16 -31.19 31.38
N ILE A 530 25.60 -30.37 32.34
CA ILE A 530 26.98 -29.88 32.37
C ILE A 530 27.92 -31.07 32.51
N ILE A 531 27.69 -31.96 33.47
CA ILE A 531 28.59 -33.08 33.79
C ILE A 531 28.57 -34.12 32.67
N ASP A 532 27.40 -34.58 32.24
CA ASP A 532 27.26 -35.66 31.27
C ASP A 532 27.81 -35.28 29.89
N ASN A 533 27.59 -34.05 29.42
CA ASN A 533 28.18 -33.59 28.16
C ASN A 533 29.73 -33.54 28.22
N ASN A 534 30.29 -33.18 29.37
CA ASN A 534 31.73 -33.16 29.53
C ASN A 534 32.32 -34.56 29.66
N LEU A 535 31.70 -35.45 30.44
CA LEU A 535 32.13 -36.85 30.56
C LEU A 535 32.05 -37.57 29.21
N THR A 536 30.94 -37.42 28.49
CA THR A 536 30.78 -38.03 27.17
C THR A 536 31.86 -37.53 26.20
N ASN A 537 32.12 -36.22 26.16
CA ASN A 537 33.15 -35.67 25.30
C ASN A 537 34.55 -36.16 25.72
N ALA A 538 34.88 -36.19 27.03
CA ALA A 538 36.14 -36.70 27.49
C ALA A 538 36.35 -38.17 27.10
N ILE A 539 35.35 -39.04 27.31
CA ILE A 539 35.43 -40.46 26.92
C ILE A 539 35.60 -40.61 25.40
N LYS A 540 34.92 -39.80 24.64
CA LYS A 540 34.94 -39.86 23.17
C LYS A 540 36.26 -39.42 22.55
N TYR A 541 36.91 -38.39 23.11
CA TYR A 541 38.09 -37.76 22.51
C TYR A 541 39.41 -38.15 23.18
N THR A 542 39.39 -38.88 24.31
CA THR A 542 40.61 -39.38 24.98
C THR A 542 41.25 -40.47 24.12
N PHE A 543 42.58 -40.48 24.06
CA PHE A 543 43.33 -41.57 23.41
C PHE A 543 43.12 -42.90 24.14
N GLU A 544 43.16 -44.02 23.41
CA GLU A 544 43.00 -45.34 23.99
C GLU A 544 44.05 -45.61 25.09
N ASN A 545 43.59 -46.22 26.20
CA ASN A 545 44.37 -46.56 27.41
C ASN A 545 44.88 -45.34 28.22
N GLU A 546 44.35 -44.15 27.92
CA GLU A 546 44.70 -42.96 28.67
C GLU A 546 43.67 -42.64 29.77
N LYS A 547 44.08 -41.75 30.68
CA LYS A 547 43.31 -41.39 31.87
C LYS A 547 42.48 -40.16 31.63
N ILE A 548 41.27 -40.18 32.19
CA ILE A 548 40.38 -39.02 32.33
C ILE A 548 40.34 -38.66 33.81
N VAL A 549 40.88 -37.53 34.18
CA VAL A 549 40.96 -37.08 35.58
C VAL A 549 39.78 -36.12 35.84
N ILE A 550 38.94 -36.48 36.79
CA ILE A 550 37.83 -35.68 37.26
C ILE A 550 38.19 -35.18 38.65
N SER A 551 38.24 -33.88 38.85
CA SER A 551 38.62 -33.29 40.12
C SER A 551 37.62 -32.27 40.63
N ILE A 552 37.45 -32.26 41.96
CA ILE A 552 36.68 -31.24 42.67
C ILE A 552 37.62 -30.62 43.69
N TYR A 553 37.64 -29.29 43.70
CA TYR A 553 38.33 -28.52 44.72
C TYR A 553 37.49 -27.32 45.14
N LYS A 554 37.70 -26.81 46.33
CA LYS A 554 36.93 -25.75 46.94
C LYS A 554 37.86 -24.61 47.34
N ASP A 555 37.50 -23.40 46.97
CA ASP A 555 38.09 -22.17 47.51
C ASP A 555 37.08 -21.46 48.45
N ALA A 556 37.42 -20.26 48.96
CA ALA A 556 36.61 -19.58 49.95
C ALA A 556 35.15 -19.32 49.51
N ASP A 557 34.95 -19.05 48.23
CA ASP A 557 33.66 -18.58 47.69
C ASP A 557 33.07 -19.49 46.61
N SER A 558 33.81 -20.55 46.19
CA SER A 558 33.41 -21.34 45.02
C SER A 558 33.80 -22.82 45.13
N CYS A 559 32.97 -23.69 44.57
CA CYS A 559 33.32 -25.08 44.26
C CYS A 559 33.71 -25.20 42.77
N HIS A 560 34.73 -25.93 42.49
CA HIS A 560 35.27 -26.13 41.15
C HIS A 560 35.12 -27.60 40.74
N PHE A 561 34.51 -27.83 39.58
CA PHE A 561 34.51 -29.09 38.88
C PHE A 561 35.46 -29.01 37.70
N CYS A 562 36.43 -29.88 37.60
CA CYS A 562 37.36 -29.93 36.50
C CYS A 562 37.41 -31.34 35.90
N ILE A 563 37.42 -31.42 34.59
CA ILE A 563 37.63 -32.67 33.85
C ILE A 563 38.78 -32.46 32.87
N ALA A 564 39.79 -33.31 32.96
CA ALA A 564 41.00 -33.28 32.15
C ALA A 564 41.20 -34.62 31.46
N SER A 565 41.54 -34.61 30.20
CA SER A 565 41.74 -35.80 29.38
C SER A 565 42.94 -35.66 28.46
N HIS A 566 43.66 -36.77 28.24
CA HIS A 566 44.71 -36.86 27.24
C HIS A 566 44.07 -37.01 25.85
N SER A 567 43.97 -35.91 25.15
CA SER A 567 43.27 -35.82 23.85
C SER A 567 44.00 -34.89 22.90
N ARG A 568 43.62 -34.90 21.64
CA ARG A 568 44.15 -33.95 20.66
C ARG A 568 43.86 -32.51 21.08
N LYS A 569 44.76 -31.61 20.72
CA LYS A 569 44.63 -30.19 20.96
C LYS A 569 43.43 -29.63 20.16
N ILE A 570 42.60 -28.85 20.83
CA ILE A 570 41.52 -28.12 20.21
C ILE A 570 42.09 -26.98 19.34
N GLN A 571 41.82 -27.00 18.05
CA GLN A 571 42.38 -26.05 17.09
C GLN A 571 41.69 -24.66 17.14
N LYS A 572 40.38 -24.63 17.44
CA LYS A 572 39.57 -23.40 17.48
C LYS A 572 38.80 -23.31 18.79
N PRO A 573 39.45 -23.01 19.93
CA PRO A 573 38.80 -22.97 21.25
C PRO A 573 37.62 -22.00 21.33
N GLU A 574 37.62 -20.93 20.55
CA GLU A 574 36.57 -19.94 20.49
C GLU A 574 35.26 -20.46 19.84
N LYS A 575 35.36 -21.46 18.96
CA LYS A 575 34.24 -22.00 18.19
C LYS A 575 33.60 -23.27 18.77
N ILE A 576 34.28 -24.00 19.66
CA ILE A 576 33.72 -25.27 20.16
C ILE A 576 32.41 -25.14 20.92
N PHE A 577 32.03 -23.92 21.31
CA PHE A 577 30.77 -23.59 21.97
C PHE A 577 29.73 -23.04 21.02
N GLU A 578 30.01 -22.94 19.70
CA GLU A 578 29.03 -22.54 18.71
C GLU A 578 28.06 -23.69 18.37
N GLU A 579 26.84 -23.38 18.00
CA GLU A 579 25.84 -24.38 17.60
C GLU A 579 26.31 -25.11 16.33
N PHE A 580 26.20 -26.44 16.34
CA PHE A 580 26.56 -27.33 15.22
C PHE A 580 28.07 -27.33 14.87
N TYR A 581 28.94 -26.67 15.64
CA TYR A 581 30.35 -26.67 15.36
C TYR A 581 31.02 -28.00 15.79
N ARG A 582 31.89 -28.54 14.91
CA ARG A 582 32.69 -29.75 15.11
C ARG A 582 34.02 -29.57 14.42
N GLU A 583 35.12 -30.02 15.08
CA GLU A 583 36.44 -29.99 14.46
C GLU A 583 36.70 -31.20 13.54
N GLU A 584 36.06 -32.33 13.81
CA GLU A 584 36.15 -33.55 13.00
C GLU A 584 34.76 -34.03 12.60
N GLU A 585 34.49 -34.14 11.29
CA GLU A 585 33.18 -34.59 10.76
C GLU A 585 32.95 -36.12 10.94
N ALA A 586 34.01 -36.88 11.19
CA ALA A 586 33.97 -38.35 11.21
C ALA A 586 33.47 -38.97 12.52
N GLN A 587 33.22 -38.19 13.58
CA GLN A 587 32.76 -38.71 14.88
C GLN A 587 31.28 -38.36 15.14
N ASP A 588 30.53 -39.26 15.82
CA ASP A 588 29.12 -39.10 16.11
C ASP A 588 28.80 -37.89 16.99
N GLY A 589 27.72 -37.17 16.68
CA GLY A 589 27.17 -36.06 17.46
C GLY A 589 26.84 -34.82 16.65
N PHE A 590 25.86 -34.00 17.09
CA PHE A 590 25.38 -32.83 16.36
C PHE A 590 26.09 -31.50 16.67
N GLY A 591 27.08 -31.50 17.57
CA GLY A 591 27.77 -30.27 18.00
C GLY A 591 26.88 -29.33 18.86
N LEU A 592 25.89 -29.88 19.58
CA LEU A 592 24.99 -29.11 20.46
C LEU A 592 25.42 -29.14 21.94
N GLY A 593 26.09 -30.22 22.42
CA GLY A 593 26.34 -30.45 23.84
C GLY A 593 27.12 -29.31 24.53
N LEU A 594 28.27 -28.88 23.99
CA LEU A 594 29.05 -27.79 24.57
C LEU A 594 28.39 -26.42 24.44
N ASN A 595 27.61 -26.20 23.36
CA ASN A 595 26.76 -24.99 23.25
C ASN A 595 25.71 -24.95 24.36
N LEU A 596 25.04 -26.07 24.62
CA LEU A 596 24.09 -26.20 25.72
C LEU A 596 24.73 -25.93 27.07
N VAL A 597 25.91 -26.52 27.34
CA VAL A 597 26.68 -26.28 28.56
C VAL A 597 27.00 -24.79 28.73
N LYS A 598 27.50 -24.13 27.69
CA LYS A 598 27.79 -22.69 27.71
C LYS A 598 26.54 -21.85 28.03
N ARG A 599 25.41 -22.20 27.46
CA ARG A 599 24.11 -21.51 27.71
C ARG A 599 23.66 -21.68 29.15
N ILE A 600 23.70 -22.91 29.69
CA ILE A 600 23.36 -23.18 31.09
C ILE A 600 24.28 -22.41 32.01
N CYS A 601 25.59 -22.46 31.77
CA CYS A 601 26.59 -21.76 32.60
C CYS A 601 26.39 -20.24 32.58
N LYS A 602 26.04 -19.66 31.41
CA LYS A 602 25.72 -18.24 31.31
C LYS A 602 24.43 -17.87 32.08
N GLU A 603 23.40 -18.71 32.04
CA GLU A 603 22.13 -18.51 32.75
C GLU A 603 22.33 -18.60 34.28
N GLU A 604 23.19 -19.51 34.74
CA GLU A 604 23.43 -19.80 36.16
C GLU A 604 24.67 -19.09 36.74
N ASN A 605 25.29 -18.20 35.97
CA ASN A 605 26.50 -17.48 36.35
C ASN A 605 27.69 -18.41 36.73
N VAL A 606 27.79 -19.57 36.07
CA VAL A 606 28.93 -20.48 36.22
C VAL A 606 30.02 -20.06 35.25
N LYS A 607 31.24 -19.86 35.73
CA LYS A 607 32.38 -19.52 34.89
C LYS A 607 33.00 -20.78 34.30
N ILE A 608 33.21 -20.80 32.99
CA ILE A 608 33.87 -21.86 32.24
C ILE A 608 35.28 -21.42 31.91
N THR A 609 36.25 -22.28 32.15
CA THR A 609 37.63 -22.12 31.69
C THR A 609 38.04 -23.36 30.90
N LEU A 610 38.62 -23.13 29.73
CA LEU A 610 39.14 -24.17 28.84
C LEU A 610 40.68 -24.00 28.73
N HIS A 611 41.38 -25.10 28.90
CA HIS A 611 42.80 -25.22 28.55
C HIS A 611 42.97 -26.42 27.62
N SER A 612 43.71 -26.26 26.52
CA SER A 612 43.98 -27.34 25.58
C SER A 612 45.37 -27.13 24.95
N ASP A 613 46.25 -28.08 25.16
CA ASP A 613 47.59 -28.13 24.59
C ASP A 613 47.80 -29.46 23.83
N GLU A 614 49.01 -29.77 23.42
CA GLU A 614 49.35 -30.99 22.64
C GLU A 614 49.12 -32.30 23.41
N ALA A 615 49.02 -32.27 24.74
CA ALA A 615 48.90 -33.43 25.58
C ALA A 615 47.56 -33.53 26.32
N ILE A 616 47.03 -32.40 26.81
CA ILE A 616 45.89 -32.39 27.73
C ILE A 616 44.88 -31.33 27.30
N THR A 617 43.61 -31.75 27.30
CA THR A 617 42.47 -30.84 27.23
C THR A 617 41.71 -30.87 28.56
N SER A 618 41.47 -29.70 29.16
CA SER A 618 40.73 -29.59 30.41
C SER A 618 39.65 -28.51 30.37
N PHE A 619 38.48 -28.84 30.93
CA PHE A 619 37.38 -27.92 31.18
C PHE A 619 37.20 -27.75 32.67
N SER A 620 37.12 -26.51 33.14
CA SER A 620 36.89 -26.19 34.55
C SER A 620 35.65 -25.30 34.69
N TYR A 621 34.81 -25.65 35.65
CA TYR A 621 33.52 -25.00 35.95
C TYR A 621 33.55 -24.49 37.39
N GLN A 622 33.35 -23.19 37.58
CA GLN A 622 33.36 -22.55 38.89
C GLN A 622 31.92 -22.24 39.31
N PHE A 623 31.42 -22.94 40.32
CA PHE A 623 30.10 -22.74 40.93
C PHE A 623 30.28 -21.88 42.19
N LYS A 624 29.47 -20.84 42.33
CA LYS A 624 29.45 -20.03 43.56
C LYS A 624 28.81 -20.83 44.70
N ILE A 625 29.41 -20.72 45.88
CA ILE A 625 28.80 -21.20 47.11
C ILE A 625 27.82 -20.12 47.56
N GLU A 626 26.52 -20.39 47.47
CA GLU A 626 25.50 -19.53 48.06
C GLU A 626 25.21 -20.06 49.46
N ASP A 627 25.32 -19.20 50.50
CA ASP A 627 24.90 -19.55 51.86
C ASP A 627 23.39 -19.89 51.82
N ALA A 628 23.01 -21.05 52.34
CA ALA A 628 21.69 -21.64 52.34
C ALA A 628 20.66 -20.86 53.18
#